data_a7668ec508be09147dac19be2fe7b120
#
_entry.id   a7668ec508be09147dac19be2fe7b120
#
_cell.length_a   1.000
_cell.length_b   1.000
_cell.length_c   1.000
_cell.angle_alpha   90.00
_cell.angle_beta   90.00
_cell.angle_gamma   90.00
#
_symmetry.space_group_name_H-M   'P 1'
#
loop_
_entity.id
_entity.type
_entity.pdbx_description
1 polymer ?
#
loop_
_entity_poly.entity_id
_entity_poly.type
_entity_poly.pdbx_seq_one_letter_code
_entity_poly.pdbx_strand_id
1 'polypeptide(L)'
;MPIENVASASQSSAPYPADRDSSVVFTNTSDQTRSAPFRSALARSRVAALNTGRMDALNDFVLFFGDKLWTWAVLPILLLLGLYFTFRSGVVQFRLIPEMFRTLTDRTPTDAEGRPQSVSAFQAFTISAASRVGVGNIAGVGTAIAIGGPGAVFWMWTMAFIGGASSFIESTLGQTFKVRDQDGFRGGPAYYMQYGLKARWMGIVFAVILILSFPFSFNSLQANTISATVSGSFGGEVGWIPWVVGAVLATLTALVIFGGVRRIASVSSAVVPLMALVYLLLGLVIVAIHIERLPEVFASIYTQAWGTKEVAGGALGTIIMVGAKRGMFSNEAGLGSAPNAGATAAVTHPVKQGLVQTLGVYFDTFLVCSITAFIVLVATPDLANAEQGIVLTQNALVSSLGSWSNIVLSVIIFLLAFSSILGNYYYGESNIEFIRAKRGVLQTYRALVVLVVFLGSIASADLIWNTADSIMGVMAIVNLIAIALLSGVAFKLLRDYLDQRRAGLDPVFTRERMPEVTGIQCWEDELSVTGPIPVAARKR
;
A
#
# COMPACT_ATOMS: atom_id res chain seq x y z
N MET A 1 18.55 62.04 18.60
CA MET A 1 18.07 62.77 19.81
C MET A 1 16.72 62.20 20.16
N PRO A 2 16.42 61.92 21.46
CA PRO A 2 17.16 61.10 22.44
C PRO A 2 16.34 59.80 22.75
N ILE A 3 16.86 58.69 23.13
CA ILE A 3 17.37 58.11 24.39
C ILE A 3 16.55 58.49 25.64
N GLU A 4 15.98 57.49 26.28
CA GLU A 4 15.77 57.32 27.71
C GLU A 4 15.17 55.93 27.90
N ASN A 5 15.83 54.85 28.40
CA ASN A 5 16.31 54.51 29.72
C ASN A 5 15.26 54.65 30.85
N VAL A 6 14.93 53.54 31.49
CA VAL A 6 14.67 53.32 32.95
C VAL A 6 14.52 51.80 33.14
N ALA A 7 15.44 51.02 33.64
CA ALA A 7 15.92 50.81 35.01
C ALA A 7 14.97 49.98 35.90
N SER A 8 15.43 48.76 36.18
CA SER A 8 15.53 48.00 37.43
C SER A 8 14.63 48.35 38.64
N ALA A 9 14.05 47.33 39.23
CA ALA A 9 13.80 47.17 40.66
C ALA A 9 13.77 45.66 40.99
N SER A 10 14.78 45.11 41.56
CA SER A 10 15.18 44.99 42.97
C SER A 10 14.30 44.08 43.81
N GLN A 11 14.95 43.06 44.26
CA GLN A 11 14.70 42.09 45.32
C GLN A 11 14.07 42.70 46.57
N SER A 12 13.15 41.97 47.20
CA SER A 12 12.93 42.07 48.63
C SER A 12 12.79 40.65 49.25
N SER A 13 13.79 40.35 50.01
CA SER A 13 13.88 39.26 50.98
C SER A 13 13.11 39.64 52.25
N ALA A 14 12.34 38.76 52.83
CA ALA A 14 11.91 38.85 54.22
C ALA A 14 12.04 37.49 54.90
N PRO A 15 12.35 37.41 56.22
CA PRO A 15 13.03 36.30 56.84
C PRO A 15 12.11 35.29 57.54
N TYR A 16 12.64 34.10 57.75
CA TYR A 16 12.12 33.05 58.60
C TYR A 16 12.15 33.45 60.08
N PRO A 17 11.16 33.02 60.91
CA PRO A 17 11.39 32.85 62.34
C PRO A 17 11.66 31.39 62.69
N ALA A 18 12.71 31.21 63.47
CA ALA A 18 13.08 29.97 64.13
C ALA A 18 12.24 29.78 65.43
N ASP A 19 12.23 28.51 65.83
CA ASP A 19 12.00 27.95 67.17
C ASP A 19 10.57 27.56 67.59
N ARG A 20 10.38 26.26 67.80
CA ARG A 20 10.22 25.62 69.10
C ARG A 20 10.07 24.12 69.01
N ASP A 21 10.88 23.46 69.87
CA ASP A 21 10.81 22.06 70.27
C ASP A 21 9.41 21.51 70.50
N SER A 22 9.12 20.32 69.97
CA SER A 22 8.25 19.36 70.58
C SER A 22 8.69 17.95 70.22
N SER A 23 9.33 17.32 71.19
CA SER A 23 9.61 15.90 71.27
C SER A 23 8.34 15.07 71.08
N VAL A 24 8.22 14.37 69.94
CA VAL A 24 7.21 13.33 69.74
C VAL A 24 7.88 11.97 69.86
N VAL A 25 7.47 11.27 70.88
CA VAL A 25 7.81 9.89 71.22
C VAL A 25 7.38 8.98 70.08
N PHE A 26 8.33 8.28 69.45
CA PHE A 26 8.07 7.18 68.52
C PHE A 26 7.56 5.94 69.27
N THR A 27 6.27 5.69 69.24
CA THR A 27 5.73 4.38 69.56
C THR A 27 5.79 3.52 68.30
N ASN A 28 6.63 2.50 68.38
CA ASN A 28 6.83 1.48 67.35
C ASN A 28 5.63 0.52 67.34
N THR A 29 4.66 0.76 66.45
CA THR A 29 3.63 -0.21 66.14
C THR A 29 3.84 -0.72 64.73
N SER A 30 4.18 -1.98 64.66
CA SER A 30 4.37 -2.80 63.45
C SER A 30 3.08 -2.79 62.59
N ASP A 31 3.05 -1.95 61.55
CA ASP A 31 1.98 -1.94 60.55
C ASP A 31 2.58 -2.45 59.22
N GLN A 32 2.77 -3.78 59.14
CA GLN A 32 3.24 -4.47 57.93
C GLN A 32 2.16 -4.62 56.83
N THR A 33 0.93 -4.12 57.06
CA THR A 33 -0.20 -4.37 56.14
C THR A 33 -0.52 -3.23 55.16
N ARG A 34 0.13 -2.05 55.27
CA ARG A 34 -0.14 -0.90 54.38
C ARG A 34 0.84 -0.67 53.24
N SER A 35 1.92 -1.46 53.12
CA SER A 35 2.96 -1.27 52.07
C SER A 35 2.70 -2.04 50.77
N ALA A 36 1.78 -2.98 50.71
CA ALA A 36 1.54 -3.84 49.55
C ALA A 36 0.93 -3.09 48.34
N PRO A 37 -0.09 -2.22 48.45
CA PRO A 37 -0.65 -1.55 47.27
C PRO A 37 0.29 -0.49 46.68
N PHE A 38 1.11 0.18 47.50
CA PHE A 38 2.05 1.20 47.04
C PHE A 38 3.27 0.59 46.30
N ARG A 39 3.78 -0.54 46.79
CA ARG A 39 4.83 -1.30 46.09
C ARG A 39 4.34 -1.91 44.78
N SER A 40 3.10 -2.36 44.71
CA SER A 40 2.49 -2.88 43.49
C SER A 40 2.23 -1.78 42.46
N ALA A 41 1.86 -0.57 42.87
CA ALA A 41 1.70 0.59 42.00
C ALA A 41 3.04 1.07 41.42
N LEU A 42 4.08 1.18 42.27
CA LEU A 42 5.45 1.52 41.82
C LEU A 42 6.07 0.43 40.95
N ALA A 43 5.79 -0.85 41.18
CA ALA A 43 6.20 -1.93 40.31
C ALA A 43 5.49 -1.87 38.96
N ARG A 44 4.19 -1.59 38.92
CA ARG A 44 3.42 -1.42 37.69
C ARG A 44 3.88 -0.19 36.88
N SER A 45 4.16 0.95 37.54
CA SER A 45 4.66 2.14 36.87
C SER A 45 6.08 1.93 36.31
N ARG A 46 6.95 1.20 37.02
CA ARG A 46 8.29 0.82 36.51
C ARG A 46 8.21 -0.18 35.35
N VAL A 47 7.32 -1.16 35.41
CA VAL A 47 7.09 -2.10 34.31
C VAL A 47 6.48 -1.40 33.10
N ALA A 48 5.55 -0.47 33.32
CA ALA A 48 5.00 0.36 32.25
C ALA A 48 6.08 1.25 31.60
N ALA A 49 6.92 1.93 32.40
CA ALA A 49 8.03 2.76 31.91
C ALA A 49 9.12 1.95 31.20
N LEU A 50 9.41 0.73 31.65
CA LEU A 50 10.34 -0.18 30.97
C LEU A 50 9.75 -0.73 29.66
N ASN A 51 8.44 -0.95 29.61
CA ASN A 51 7.78 -1.40 28.39
C ASN A 51 7.69 -0.27 27.35
N THR A 52 7.38 0.98 27.75
CA THR A 52 7.42 2.13 26.83
C THR A 52 8.82 2.33 26.27
N GLY A 53 9.86 2.38 27.11
CA GLY A 53 11.23 2.54 26.62
C GLY A 53 11.72 1.41 25.70
N ARG A 54 11.23 0.16 25.88
CA ARG A 54 11.50 -0.95 24.96
C ARG A 54 10.77 -0.80 23.62
N MET A 55 9.54 -0.33 23.65
CA MET A 55 8.76 -0.11 22.43
C MET A 55 9.34 1.06 21.62
N ASP A 56 9.76 2.13 22.28
CA ASP A 56 10.41 3.27 21.64
C ASP A 56 11.75 2.84 20.98
N ALA A 57 12.59 2.09 21.70
CA ALA A 57 13.83 1.57 21.14
C ALA A 57 13.61 0.60 19.95
N LEU A 58 12.54 -0.21 19.99
CA LEU A 58 12.17 -1.07 18.86
C LEU A 58 11.72 -0.23 17.65
N ASN A 59 10.88 0.78 17.88
CA ASN A 59 10.43 1.68 16.83
C ASN A 59 11.58 2.43 16.18
N ASP A 60 12.52 2.95 16.98
CA ASP A 60 13.72 3.65 16.50
C ASP A 60 14.61 2.72 15.67
N PHE A 61 14.79 1.47 16.11
CA PHE A 61 15.53 0.47 15.35
C PHE A 61 14.87 0.16 14.01
N VAL A 62 13.55 -0.08 14.00
CA VAL A 62 12.77 -0.38 12.79
C VAL A 62 12.82 0.79 11.82
N LEU A 63 12.68 2.02 12.32
CA LEU A 63 12.77 3.24 11.53
C LEU A 63 14.17 3.40 10.91
N PHE A 64 15.24 3.29 11.73
CA PHE A 64 16.63 3.38 11.27
C PHE A 64 16.94 2.33 10.19
N PHE A 65 16.56 1.07 10.45
CA PHE A 65 16.76 -0.03 9.50
C PHE A 65 16.01 0.22 8.20
N GLY A 66 14.73 0.61 8.30
CA GLY A 66 13.89 0.93 7.15
C GLY A 66 14.48 2.04 6.28
N ASP A 67 14.87 3.15 6.87
CA ASP A 67 15.44 4.28 6.14
C ASP A 67 16.76 3.94 5.43
N LYS A 68 17.65 3.18 6.09
CA LYS A 68 18.89 2.71 5.46
C LYS A 68 18.61 1.74 4.31
N LEU A 69 17.67 0.80 4.52
CA LEU A 69 17.26 -0.17 3.51
C LEU A 69 16.69 0.52 2.27
N TRP A 70 15.78 1.47 2.47
CA TRP A 70 15.17 2.22 1.37
C TRP A 70 16.17 3.08 0.63
N THR A 71 16.98 3.86 1.35
CA THR A 71 17.91 4.83 0.75
C THR A 71 19.03 4.13 -0.02
N TRP A 72 19.61 3.07 0.53
CA TRP A 72 20.83 2.49 -0.01
C TRP A 72 20.64 1.20 -0.83
N ALA A 73 19.49 0.55 -0.72
CA ALA A 73 19.22 -0.68 -1.45
C ALA A 73 17.97 -0.58 -2.33
N VAL A 74 16.80 -0.35 -1.76
CA VAL A 74 15.53 -0.46 -2.50
C VAL A 74 15.45 0.56 -3.63
N LEU A 75 15.62 1.85 -3.33
CA LEU A 75 15.50 2.90 -4.33
C LEU A 75 16.53 2.78 -5.48
N PRO A 76 17.84 2.60 -5.21
CA PRO A 76 18.82 2.43 -6.28
C PRO A 76 18.54 1.20 -7.16
N ILE A 77 18.23 0.05 -6.56
CA ILE A 77 17.92 -1.18 -7.31
C ILE A 77 16.67 -0.99 -8.15
N LEU A 78 15.62 -0.42 -7.59
CA LEU A 78 14.36 -0.18 -8.31
C LEU A 78 14.54 0.78 -9.48
N LEU A 79 15.25 1.90 -9.28
CA LEU A 79 15.52 2.86 -10.35
C LEU A 79 16.33 2.21 -11.47
N LEU A 80 17.41 1.53 -11.14
CA LEU A 80 18.27 0.87 -12.13
C LEU A 80 17.51 -0.22 -12.91
N LEU A 81 16.79 -1.10 -12.20
CA LEU A 81 16.03 -2.16 -12.85
C LEU A 81 14.82 -1.62 -13.60
N GLY A 82 14.09 -0.65 -13.05
CA GLY A 82 12.95 -0.03 -13.72
C GLY A 82 13.36 0.67 -15.02
N LEU A 83 14.48 1.38 -15.04
CA LEU A 83 15.06 1.96 -16.24
C LEU A 83 15.52 0.87 -17.23
N TYR A 84 16.22 -0.17 -16.75
CA TYR A 84 16.61 -1.31 -17.57
C TYR A 84 15.39 -1.97 -18.24
N PHE A 85 14.33 -2.24 -17.49
CA PHE A 85 13.10 -2.81 -18.01
C PHE A 85 12.40 -1.88 -19.00
N THR A 86 12.39 -0.58 -18.71
CA THR A 86 11.85 0.45 -19.62
C THR A 86 12.54 0.42 -20.98
N PHE A 87 13.87 0.48 -21.01
CA PHE A 87 14.61 0.48 -22.27
C PHE A 87 14.52 -0.86 -23.00
N ARG A 88 14.66 -1.98 -22.29
CA ARG A 88 14.62 -3.33 -22.89
C ARG A 88 13.26 -3.75 -23.41
N SER A 89 12.18 -3.25 -22.83
CA SER A 89 10.81 -3.48 -23.32
C SER A 89 10.39 -2.52 -24.44
N GLY A 90 11.25 -1.55 -24.79
CA GLY A 90 10.92 -0.49 -25.74
C GLY A 90 9.82 0.42 -25.21
N VAL A 91 9.95 0.84 -23.94
CA VAL A 91 9.02 1.76 -23.25
C VAL A 91 7.58 1.24 -23.27
N VAL A 92 7.42 -0.06 -22.93
CA VAL A 92 6.13 -0.78 -22.96
C VAL A 92 5.02 -0.05 -22.24
N GLN A 93 5.35 0.53 -21.10
CA GLN A 93 4.41 1.23 -20.20
C GLN A 93 3.80 2.49 -20.82
N PHE A 94 4.40 3.07 -21.86
CA PHE A 94 3.83 4.21 -22.59
C PHE A 94 3.27 3.79 -23.94
N ARG A 95 4.06 3.01 -24.67
CA ARG A 95 3.73 2.63 -26.06
C ARG A 95 2.45 1.81 -26.14
N LEU A 96 2.12 1.01 -25.12
CA LEU A 96 0.98 0.10 -25.12
C LEU A 96 -0.19 0.57 -24.23
N ILE A 97 -0.28 1.85 -23.89
CA ILE A 97 -1.42 2.39 -23.13
C ILE A 97 -2.79 2.04 -23.77
N PRO A 98 -3.02 2.22 -25.09
CA PRO A 98 -4.29 1.82 -25.70
C PRO A 98 -4.57 0.31 -25.55
N GLU A 99 -3.52 -0.49 -25.62
CA GLU A 99 -3.62 -1.95 -25.47
C GLU A 99 -3.93 -2.36 -24.02
N MET A 100 -3.49 -1.58 -23.00
CA MET A 100 -3.85 -1.81 -21.60
C MET A 100 -5.37 -1.70 -21.39
N PHE A 101 -6.00 -0.67 -21.98
CA PHE A 101 -7.45 -0.51 -21.90
C PHE A 101 -8.19 -1.60 -22.68
N ARG A 102 -7.69 -1.99 -23.83
CA ARG A 102 -8.27 -3.08 -24.63
C ARG A 102 -8.27 -4.40 -23.85
N THR A 103 -7.10 -4.77 -23.28
CA THR A 103 -6.95 -6.04 -22.54
C THR A 103 -7.74 -6.10 -21.25
N LEU A 104 -8.05 -4.95 -20.65
CA LEU A 104 -8.89 -4.86 -19.46
C LEU A 104 -10.33 -5.36 -19.73
N THR A 105 -10.82 -5.15 -20.94
CA THR A 105 -12.19 -5.52 -21.37
C THR A 105 -12.26 -6.80 -22.19
N ASP A 106 -11.16 -7.55 -22.30
CA ASP A 106 -11.11 -8.81 -23.05
C ASP A 106 -12.08 -9.85 -22.46
N ARG A 107 -12.65 -10.67 -23.33
CA ARG A 107 -13.51 -11.79 -22.91
C ARG A 107 -12.73 -12.80 -22.09
N THR A 108 -13.33 -13.26 -21.01
CA THR A 108 -12.77 -14.32 -20.17
C THR A 108 -12.91 -15.66 -20.88
N PRO A 109 -11.83 -16.44 -21.06
CA PRO A 109 -11.89 -17.80 -21.55
C PRO A 109 -12.84 -18.68 -20.73
N THR A 110 -13.58 -19.57 -21.40
CA THR A 110 -14.54 -20.47 -20.78
C THR A 110 -14.03 -21.92 -20.81
N ASP A 111 -14.54 -22.75 -19.90
CA ASP A 111 -14.37 -24.19 -19.94
C ASP A 111 -15.27 -24.86 -21.01
N ALA A 112 -15.21 -26.18 -21.13
CA ALA A 112 -16.01 -26.92 -22.07
C ALA A 112 -17.54 -26.79 -21.81
N GLU A 113 -17.92 -26.50 -20.57
CA GLU A 113 -19.30 -26.26 -20.14
C GLU A 113 -19.76 -24.81 -20.32
N GLY A 114 -18.92 -23.95 -20.88
CA GLY A 114 -19.22 -22.53 -21.11
C GLY A 114 -19.10 -21.63 -19.87
N ARG A 115 -18.59 -22.13 -18.75
CA ARG A 115 -18.37 -21.36 -17.53
C ARG A 115 -17.01 -20.67 -17.57
N PRO A 116 -16.85 -19.45 -17.00
CA PRO A 116 -15.54 -18.80 -16.90
C PRO A 116 -14.51 -19.69 -16.20
N GLN A 117 -13.35 -19.88 -16.82
CA GLN A 117 -12.25 -20.70 -16.25
C GLN A 117 -11.73 -20.14 -14.93
N SER A 118 -11.79 -18.82 -14.77
CA SER A 118 -11.40 -18.10 -13.55
C SER A 118 -11.98 -16.69 -13.59
N VAL A 119 -11.49 -15.80 -12.72
CA VAL A 119 -11.86 -14.37 -12.74
C VAL A 119 -11.42 -13.70 -14.04
N SER A 120 -12.15 -12.66 -14.47
CA SER A 120 -11.82 -11.88 -15.66
C SER A 120 -10.58 -11.01 -15.46
N ALA A 121 -10.02 -10.45 -16.55
CA ALA A 121 -8.95 -9.47 -16.48
C ALA A 121 -9.34 -8.24 -15.64
N PHE A 122 -10.58 -7.74 -15.81
CA PHE A 122 -11.13 -6.63 -15.02
C PHE A 122 -11.26 -7.00 -13.54
N GLN A 123 -11.75 -8.20 -13.20
CA GLN A 123 -11.85 -8.64 -11.81
C GLN A 123 -10.47 -8.77 -11.15
N ALA A 124 -9.47 -9.32 -11.84
CA ALA A 124 -8.10 -9.37 -11.33
C ALA A 124 -7.50 -7.96 -11.15
N PHE A 125 -7.79 -7.03 -12.08
CA PHE A 125 -7.45 -5.62 -11.92
C PHE A 125 -8.10 -5.03 -10.66
N THR A 126 -9.38 -5.26 -10.42
CA THR A 126 -10.07 -4.69 -9.26
C THR A 126 -9.62 -5.31 -7.94
N ILE A 127 -9.21 -6.59 -7.90
CA ILE A 127 -8.58 -7.19 -6.71
C ILE A 127 -7.25 -6.48 -6.39
N SER A 128 -6.40 -6.28 -7.40
CA SER A 128 -5.12 -5.58 -7.20
C SER A 128 -5.31 -4.08 -6.93
N ALA A 129 -6.25 -3.44 -7.59
CA ALA A 129 -6.60 -2.04 -7.32
C ALA A 129 -7.22 -1.86 -5.93
N ALA A 130 -7.96 -2.85 -5.41
CA ALA A 130 -8.45 -2.86 -4.05
C ALA A 130 -7.30 -2.79 -3.03
N SER A 131 -6.22 -3.56 -3.22
CA SER A 131 -5.04 -3.50 -2.36
C SER A 131 -4.32 -2.15 -2.46
N ARG A 132 -4.05 -1.69 -3.69
CA ARG A 132 -3.31 -0.46 -3.98
C ARG A 132 -4.04 0.79 -3.51
N VAL A 133 -5.32 0.93 -3.90
CA VAL A 133 -6.11 2.13 -3.62
C VAL A 133 -6.70 2.05 -2.22
N GLY A 134 -5.94 2.52 -1.26
CA GLY A 134 -6.25 2.46 0.17
C GLY A 134 -5.82 3.73 0.91
N VAL A 135 -5.51 3.56 2.17
CA VAL A 135 -5.02 4.65 3.04
C VAL A 135 -3.75 5.32 2.49
N GLY A 136 -2.91 4.56 1.78
CA GLY A 136 -1.69 5.09 1.16
C GLY A 136 -1.93 6.25 0.19
N ASN A 137 -3.04 6.22 -0.56
CA ASN A 137 -3.40 7.26 -1.52
C ASN A 137 -3.86 8.56 -0.88
N ILE A 138 -4.31 8.52 0.37
CA ILE A 138 -4.81 9.70 1.09
C ILE A 138 -3.83 10.10 2.19
N ALA A 139 -3.65 9.27 3.20
CA ALA A 139 -2.73 9.56 4.30
C ALA A 139 -1.26 9.52 3.86
N GLY A 140 -0.87 8.58 2.98
CA GLY A 140 0.50 8.50 2.46
C GLY A 140 0.88 9.70 1.60
N VAL A 141 -0.03 10.19 0.75
CA VAL A 141 0.18 11.42 -0.04
C VAL A 141 0.24 12.65 0.86
N GLY A 142 -0.66 12.76 1.86
CA GLY A 142 -0.62 13.82 2.86
C GLY A 142 0.72 13.85 3.61
N THR A 143 1.21 12.69 4.04
CA THR A 143 2.55 12.55 4.66
C THR A 143 3.67 12.96 3.69
N ALA A 144 3.60 12.56 2.41
CA ALA A 144 4.61 12.93 1.43
C ALA A 144 4.69 14.44 1.24
N ILE A 145 3.54 15.11 1.17
CA ILE A 145 3.48 16.57 1.03
C ILE A 145 3.93 17.29 2.31
N ALA A 146 3.53 16.81 3.49
CA ALA A 146 3.93 17.41 4.76
C ALA A 146 5.44 17.33 5.00
N ILE A 147 6.11 16.23 4.62
CA ILE A 147 7.55 16.03 4.84
C ILE A 147 8.39 16.56 3.68
N GLY A 148 7.98 16.27 2.44
CA GLY A 148 8.74 16.54 1.22
C GLY A 148 8.24 17.73 0.41
N GLY A 149 7.20 18.42 0.89
CA GLY A 149 6.56 19.50 0.15
C GLY A 149 5.88 19.05 -1.15
N PRO A 150 5.41 20.00 -1.97
CA PRO A 150 4.83 19.73 -3.29
C PRO A 150 5.75 18.92 -4.22
N GLY A 151 7.08 19.09 -4.10
CA GLY A 151 8.06 18.38 -4.91
C GLY A 151 8.04 16.85 -4.76
N ALA A 152 7.57 16.34 -3.62
CA ALA A 152 7.41 14.88 -3.42
C ALA A 152 6.42 14.27 -4.43
N VAL A 153 5.40 15.00 -4.85
CA VAL A 153 4.41 14.54 -5.85
C VAL A 153 5.07 14.28 -7.20
N PHE A 154 6.01 15.12 -7.62
CA PHE A 154 6.79 14.90 -8.85
C PHE A 154 7.54 13.56 -8.81
N TRP A 155 8.15 13.23 -7.67
CA TRP A 155 8.88 11.97 -7.51
C TRP A 155 7.95 10.77 -7.40
N MET A 156 6.75 10.93 -6.83
CA MET A 156 5.71 9.89 -6.89
C MET A 156 5.34 9.57 -8.35
N TRP A 157 5.11 10.57 -9.19
CA TRP A 157 4.84 10.39 -10.63
C TRP A 157 6.01 9.74 -11.36
N THR A 158 7.23 10.18 -11.08
CA THR A 158 8.45 9.61 -11.66
C THR A 158 8.56 8.13 -11.32
N MET A 159 8.28 7.74 -10.07
CA MET A 159 8.30 6.35 -9.64
C MET A 159 7.18 5.52 -10.27
N ALA A 160 6.00 6.07 -10.51
CA ALA A 160 4.94 5.38 -11.23
C ALA A 160 5.33 5.10 -12.69
N PHE A 161 6.00 6.03 -13.34
CA PHE A 161 6.52 5.83 -14.70
C PHE A 161 7.57 4.71 -14.74
N ILE A 162 8.60 4.81 -13.92
CA ILE A 162 9.69 3.83 -13.89
C ILE A 162 9.18 2.47 -13.40
N GLY A 163 8.40 2.48 -12.31
CA GLY A 163 7.81 1.29 -11.71
C GLY A 163 6.81 0.56 -12.61
N GLY A 164 6.13 1.28 -13.51
CA GLY A 164 5.22 0.67 -14.49
C GLY A 164 5.87 -0.43 -15.32
N ALA A 165 7.15 -0.27 -15.71
CA ALA A 165 7.89 -1.32 -16.40
C ALA A 165 8.18 -2.53 -15.50
N SER A 166 8.49 -2.31 -14.21
CA SER A 166 8.68 -3.39 -13.24
C SER A 166 7.37 -4.15 -13.02
N SER A 167 6.25 -3.44 -12.87
CA SER A 167 4.91 -4.03 -12.73
C SER A 167 4.53 -4.88 -13.96
N PHE A 168 4.89 -4.42 -15.17
CA PHE A 168 4.71 -5.19 -16.39
C PHE A 168 5.46 -6.52 -16.34
N ILE A 169 6.75 -6.50 -15.99
CA ILE A 169 7.60 -7.69 -15.94
C ILE A 169 7.07 -8.68 -14.89
N GLU A 170 6.89 -8.23 -13.64
CA GLU A 170 6.47 -9.12 -12.54
C GLU A 170 5.10 -9.75 -12.78
N SER A 171 4.14 -9.00 -13.35
CA SER A 171 2.79 -9.50 -13.58
C SER A 171 2.72 -10.42 -14.81
N THR A 172 3.53 -10.16 -15.84
CA THR A 172 3.71 -11.10 -16.96
C THR A 172 4.29 -12.42 -16.46
N LEU A 173 5.32 -12.39 -15.60
CA LEU A 173 5.91 -13.59 -15.00
C LEU A 173 4.94 -14.30 -14.08
N GLY A 174 4.16 -13.57 -13.26
CA GLY A 174 3.13 -14.13 -12.39
C GLY A 174 2.10 -14.95 -13.16
N GLN A 175 1.66 -14.45 -14.32
CA GLN A 175 0.76 -15.17 -15.22
C GLN A 175 1.45 -16.36 -15.94
N THR A 176 2.70 -16.20 -16.34
CA THR A 176 3.44 -17.25 -17.06
C THR A 176 3.60 -18.50 -16.20
N PHE A 177 3.94 -18.34 -14.93
CA PHE A 177 4.22 -19.42 -14.00
C PHE A 177 3.05 -19.73 -13.05
N LYS A 178 1.80 -19.38 -13.44
CA LYS A 178 0.60 -19.71 -12.68
C LYS A 178 0.35 -21.21 -12.66
N VAL A 179 -0.39 -21.66 -11.66
CA VAL A 179 -0.84 -23.04 -11.48
C VAL A 179 -2.36 -23.09 -11.45
N ARG A 180 -2.93 -24.27 -11.76
CA ARG A 180 -4.36 -24.51 -11.60
C ARG A 180 -4.71 -24.66 -10.12
N ASP A 181 -5.86 -24.15 -9.75
CA ASP A 181 -6.46 -24.25 -8.42
C ASP A 181 -7.93 -24.66 -8.52
N GLN A 182 -8.57 -24.99 -7.39
CA GLN A 182 -9.98 -25.43 -7.35
C GLN A 182 -10.93 -24.39 -7.96
N ASP A 183 -10.67 -23.11 -7.74
CA ASP A 183 -11.52 -22.00 -8.19
C ASP A 183 -10.97 -21.26 -9.42
N GLY A 184 -9.92 -21.77 -10.08
CA GLY A 184 -9.30 -21.14 -11.25
C GLY A 184 -7.79 -21.22 -11.29
N PHE A 185 -7.08 -20.10 -11.14
CA PHE A 185 -5.62 -20.03 -11.20
C PHE A 185 -5.05 -19.31 -10.00
N ARG A 186 -3.82 -19.69 -9.60
CA ARG A 186 -2.96 -19.01 -8.63
C ARG A 186 -1.57 -18.80 -9.18
N GLY A 187 -0.88 -17.78 -8.71
CA GLY A 187 0.47 -17.46 -9.13
C GLY A 187 1.03 -16.30 -8.33
N GLY A 188 2.07 -15.68 -8.86
CA GLY A 188 2.76 -14.57 -8.23
C GLY A 188 4.23 -14.88 -7.98
N PRO A 189 4.96 -14.05 -7.19
CA PRO A 189 6.40 -14.19 -7.05
C PRO A 189 6.86 -15.53 -6.51
N ALA A 190 6.22 -16.06 -5.48
CA ALA A 190 6.58 -17.36 -4.92
C ALA A 190 6.57 -18.46 -5.99
N TYR A 191 5.60 -18.41 -6.90
CA TYR A 191 5.45 -19.38 -7.97
C TYR A 191 6.51 -19.21 -9.07
N TYR A 192 6.81 -17.99 -9.55
CA TYR A 192 7.87 -17.84 -10.53
C TYR A 192 9.28 -18.02 -9.95
N MET A 193 9.49 -17.78 -8.66
CA MET A 193 10.72 -18.17 -7.98
C MET A 193 10.87 -19.69 -7.92
N GLN A 194 9.79 -20.43 -7.64
CA GLN A 194 9.83 -21.89 -7.61
C GLN A 194 9.99 -22.50 -9.01
N TYR A 195 9.18 -22.10 -9.95
CA TYR A 195 9.09 -22.76 -11.26
C TYR A 195 10.04 -22.16 -12.29
N GLY A 196 10.22 -20.84 -12.29
CA GLY A 196 11.10 -20.13 -13.21
C GLY A 196 12.57 -20.17 -12.78
N LEU A 197 12.87 -19.90 -11.51
CA LEU A 197 14.24 -19.95 -10.95
C LEU A 197 14.61 -21.30 -10.36
N LYS A 198 13.67 -22.24 -10.22
CA LYS A 198 13.84 -23.51 -9.50
C LYS A 198 14.29 -23.33 -8.03
N ALA A 199 13.96 -22.20 -7.43
CA ALA A 199 14.36 -21.76 -6.09
C ALA A 199 13.16 -21.72 -5.14
N ARG A 200 12.58 -22.87 -4.77
CA ARG A 200 11.43 -22.95 -3.85
C ARG A 200 11.71 -22.25 -2.50
N TRP A 201 12.96 -22.32 -2.01
CA TRP A 201 13.33 -21.64 -0.76
C TRP A 201 13.13 -20.12 -0.84
N MET A 202 13.51 -19.49 -1.98
CA MET A 202 13.30 -18.07 -2.23
C MET A 202 11.81 -17.73 -2.28
N GLY A 203 10.99 -18.59 -2.91
CA GLY A 203 9.55 -18.47 -2.93
C GLY A 203 8.93 -18.54 -1.53
N ILE A 204 9.44 -19.43 -0.64
CA ILE A 204 8.97 -19.52 0.76
C ILE A 204 9.36 -18.25 1.52
N VAL A 205 10.59 -17.76 1.38
CA VAL A 205 11.04 -16.50 2.01
C VAL A 205 10.15 -15.34 1.57
N PHE A 206 9.92 -15.19 0.27
CA PHE A 206 9.01 -14.16 -0.25
C PHE A 206 7.59 -14.30 0.31
N ALA A 207 7.03 -15.52 0.30
CA ALA A 207 5.68 -15.79 0.78
C ALA A 207 5.51 -15.41 2.27
N VAL A 208 6.49 -15.74 3.12
CA VAL A 208 6.46 -15.36 4.55
C VAL A 208 6.53 -13.84 4.71
N ILE A 209 7.43 -13.16 4.00
CA ILE A 209 7.55 -11.70 4.08
C ILE A 209 6.26 -11.03 3.59
N LEU A 210 5.67 -11.50 2.49
CA LEU A 210 4.41 -10.96 1.97
C LEU A 210 3.26 -11.14 2.98
N ILE A 211 3.16 -12.30 3.64
CA ILE A 211 2.13 -12.57 4.65
C ILE A 211 2.29 -11.61 5.86
N LEU A 212 3.52 -11.36 6.30
CA LEU A 212 3.79 -10.41 7.38
C LEU A 212 3.49 -8.96 6.95
N SER A 213 3.78 -8.61 5.70
CA SER A 213 3.54 -7.27 5.15
C SER A 213 2.06 -7.00 4.94
N PHE A 214 1.42 -7.65 3.96
CA PHE A 214 0.10 -7.27 3.47
C PHE A 214 -1.03 -7.66 4.42
N PRO A 215 -1.31 -8.95 4.72
CA PRO A 215 -2.42 -9.31 5.57
C PRO A 215 -2.25 -8.91 7.05
N PHE A 216 -1.02 -8.66 7.52
CA PHE A 216 -0.80 -8.28 8.91
C PHE A 216 -0.50 -6.78 9.03
N SER A 217 0.66 -6.28 8.56
CA SER A 217 1.03 -4.88 8.77
C SER A 217 0.11 -3.91 8.03
N PHE A 218 -0.11 -4.14 6.71
CA PHE A 218 -0.97 -3.24 5.92
C PHE A 218 -2.43 -3.30 6.34
N ASN A 219 -2.97 -4.47 6.70
CA ASN A 219 -4.34 -4.57 7.20
C ASN A 219 -4.51 -3.89 8.56
N SER A 220 -3.51 -3.98 9.45
CA SER A 220 -3.50 -3.20 10.69
C SER A 220 -3.50 -1.70 10.42
N LEU A 221 -2.72 -1.26 9.42
CA LEU A 221 -2.66 0.14 9.00
C LEU A 221 -4.01 0.63 8.49
N GLN A 222 -4.67 -0.14 7.62
CA GLN A 222 -5.99 0.19 7.11
C GLN A 222 -7.00 0.33 8.27
N ALA A 223 -7.05 -0.65 9.18
CA ALA A 223 -7.96 -0.66 10.32
C ALA A 223 -7.69 0.51 11.28
N ASN A 224 -6.41 0.81 11.56
CA ASN A 224 -6.00 1.94 12.40
C ASN A 224 -6.45 3.28 11.82
N THR A 225 -6.21 3.50 10.52
CA THR A 225 -6.57 4.77 9.88
C THR A 225 -8.09 4.98 9.82
N ILE A 226 -8.89 3.94 9.57
CA ILE A 226 -10.37 4.05 9.67
C ILE A 226 -10.75 4.48 11.09
N SER A 227 -10.17 3.83 12.10
CA SER A 227 -10.43 4.14 13.49
C SER A 227 -10.08 5.58 13.86
N ALA A 228 -8.90 6.05 13.44
CA ALA A 228 -8.46 7.43 13.63
C ALA A 228 -9.38 8.45 12.92
N THR A 229 -9.76 8.17 11.68
CA THR A 229 -10.65 9.05 10.90
C THR A 229 -12.03 9.16 11.52
N VAL A 230 -12.61 8.04 11.95
CA VAL A 230 -13.91 8.02 12.64
C VAL A 230 -13.82 8.77 13.97
N SER A 231 -12.78 8.52 14.78
CA SER A 231 -12.55 9.24 16.04
C SER A 231 -12.45 10.76 15.82
N GLY A 232 -11.69 11.20 14.82
CA GLY A 232 -11.57 12.61 14.46
C GLY A 232 -12.92 13.25 14.08
N SER A 233 -13.81 12.51 13.43
CA SER A 233 -15.15 12.98 13.05
C SER A 233 -16.09 13.20 14.25
N PHE A 234 -15.81 12.57 15.39
CA PHE A 234 -16.55 12.74 16.66
C PHE A 234 -15.88 13.74 17.63
N GLY A 235 -14.90 14.52 17.17
CA GLY A 235 -14.28 15.61 17.93
C GLY A 235 -13.17 15.20 18.88
N GLY A 236 -12.52 14.04 18.67
CA GLY A 236 -11.35 13.63 19.42
C GLY A 236 -11.29 12.13 19.77
N GLU A 237 -10.33 11.74 20.59
CA GLU A 237 -10.16 10.36 21.03
C GLU A 237 -11.26 9.92 22.01
N VAL A 238 -12.29 9.30 21.47
CA VAL A 238 -13.32 8.64 22.28
C VAL A 238 -12.93 7.17 22.43
N GLY A 239 -12.53 6.76 23.62
CA GLY A 239 -11.85 5.48 23.91
C GLY A 239 -12.58 4.19 23.46
N TRP A 240 -13.90 4.22 23.22
CA TRP A 240 -14.64 3.04 22.75
C TRP A 240 -14.71 2.92 21.21
N ILE A 241 -14.50 4.03 20.46
CA ILE A 241 -14.64 4.05 18.99
C ILE A 241 -13.71 3.04 18.32
N PRO A 242 -12.40 2.93 18.65
CA PRO A 242 -11.52 1.95 18.03
C PRO A 242 -12.01 0.51 18.17
N TRP A 243 -12.60 0.16 19.31
CA TRP A 243 -13.13 -1.18 19.57
C TRP A 243 -14.35 -1.50 18.70
N VAL A 244 -15.27 -0.56 18.56
CA VAL A 244 -16.48 -0.73 17.74
C VAL A 244 -16.11 -0.78 16.26
N VAL A 245 -15.26 0.14 15.81
CA VAL A 245 -14.76 0.15 14.42
C VAL A 245 -14.05 -1.17 14.11
N GLY A 246 -13.16 -1.62 14.99
CA GLY A 246 -12.46 -2.90 14.82
C GLY A 246 -13.42 -4.10 14.74
N ALA A 247 -14.44 -4.15 15.61
CA ALA A 247 -15.44 -5.23 15.60
C ALA A 247 -16.25 -5.24 14.29
N VAL A 248 -16.68 -4.07 13.82
CA VAL A 248 -17.41 -3.94 12.54
C VAL A 248 -16.54 -4.38 11.38
N LEU A 249 -15.30 -3.87 11.27
CA LEU A 249 -14.37 -4.22 10.21
C LEU A 249 -14.03 -5.71 10.21
N ALA A 250 -13.73 -6.28 11.37
CA ALA A 250 -13.42 -7.70 11.51
C ALA A 250 -14.61 -8.58 11.06
N THR A 251 -15.84 -8.20 11.44
CA THR A 251 -17.06 -8.91 11.05
C THR A 251 -17.27 -8.85 9.54
N LEU A 252 -17.20 -7.65 8.93
CA LEU A 252 -17.36 -7.47 7.48
C LEU A 252 -16.27 -8.21 6.70
N THR A 253 -15.04 -8.15 7.18
CA THR A 253 -13.91 -8.88 6.59
C THR A 253 -14.18 -10.38 6.62
N ALA A 254 -14.58 -10.93 7.77
CA ALA A 254 -14.92 -12.34 7.91
C ALA A 254 -16.02 -12.76 6.93
N LEU A 255 -17.11 -12.00 6.85
CA LEU A 255 -18.23 -12.28 5.93
C LEU A 255 -17.80 -12.41 4.47
N VAL A 256 -16.78 -11.67 4.04
CA VAL A 256 -16.30 -11.70 2.65
C VAL A 256 -15.24 -12.79 2.44
N ILE A 257 -14.19 -12.85 3.28
CA ILE A 257 -13.03 -13.72 3.05
C ILE A 257 -13.36 -15.22 3.15
N PHE A 258 -14.34 -15.59 3.97
CA PHE A 258 -14.79 -16.98 4.04
C PHE A 258 -15.54 -17.44 2.76
N GLY A 259 -15.89 -16.53 1.86
CA GLY A 259 -16.50 -16.82 0.56
C GLY A 259 -15.52 -17.09 -0.59
N GLY A 260 -14.21 -17.01 -0.34
CA GLY A 260 -13.14 -17.30 -1.31
C GLY A 260 -12.96 -16.20 -2.38
N VAL A 261 -12.05 -16.47 -3.34
CA VAL A 261 -11.58 -15.48 -4.34
C VAL A 261 -12.70 -14.91 -5.20
N ARG A 262 -13.69 -15.70 -5.59
CA ARG A 262 -14.82 -15.26 -6.42
C ARG A 262 -15.66 -14.20 -5.69
N ARG A 263 -15.88 -14.36 -4.39
CA ARG A 263 -16.61 -13.38 -3.57
C ARG A 263 -15.81 -12.11 -3.38
N ILE A 264 -14.51 -12.23 -3.11
CA ILE A 264 -13.60 -11.08 -3.05
C ILE A 264 -13.60 -10.32 -4.38
N ALA A 265 -13.47 -11.02 -5.51
CA ALA A 265 -13.53 -10.43 -6.85
C ALA A 265 -14.85 -9.69 -7.11
N SER A 266 -15.97 -10.30 -6.74
CA SER A 266 -17.31 -9.69 -6.90
C SER A 266 -17.46 -8.43 -6.07
N VAL A 267 -17.05 -8.44 -4.80
CA VAL A 267 -17.11 -7.28 -3.92
C VAL A 267 -16.15 -6.18 -4.41
N SER A 268 -14.91 -6.52 -4.74
CA SER A 268 -13.92 -5.55 -5.23
C SER A 268 -14.35 -4.91 -6.55
N SER A 269 -14.95 -5.68 -7.48
CA SER A 269 -15.41 -5.15 -8.77
C SER A 269 -16.60 -4.18 -8.66
N ALA A 270 -17.32 -4.20 -7.56
CA ALA A 270 -18.37 -3.22 -7.26
C ALA A 270 -17.83 -2.02 -6.45
N VAL A 271 -17.08 -2.30 -5.39
CA VAL A 271 -16.64 -1.26 -4.44
C VAL A 271 -15.56 -0.37 -5.04
N VAL A 272 -14.54 -0.94 -5.71
CA VAL A 272 -13.38 -0.15 -6.19
C VAL A 272 -13.76 0.92 -7.21
N PRO A 273 -14.52 0.64 -8.28
CA PRO A 273 -14.92 1.68 -9.21
C PRO A 273 -15.83 2.75 -8.57
N LEU A 274 -16.75 2.34 -7.70
CA LEU A 274 -17.67 3.26 -7.01
C LEU A 274 -16.90 4.24 -6.12
N MET A 275 -16.03 3.71 -5.24
CA MET A 275 -15.26 4.56 -4.32
C MET A 275 -14.30 5.50 -5.05
N ALA A 276 -13.61 4.98 -6.11
CA ALA A 276 -12.73 5.81 -6.92
C ALA A 276 -13.50 6.94 -7.61
N LEU A 277 -14.66 6.63 -8.18
CA LEU A 277 -15.51 7.65 -8.81
C LEU A 277 -15.95 8.73 -7.83
N VAL A 278 -16.45 8.34 -6.65
CA VAL A 278 -16.91 9.29 -5.61
C VAL A 278 -15.74 10.17 -5.14
N TYR A 279 -14.57 9.57 -4.89
CA TYR A 279 -13.40 10.31 -4.45
C TYR A 279 -12.87 11.27 -5.52
N LEU A 280 -12.82 10.83 -6.77
CA LEU A 280 -12.41 11.67 -7.90
C LEU A 280 -13.38 12.84 -8.11
N LEU A 281 -14.68 12.60 -8.05
CA LEU A 281 -15.68 13.67 -8.18
C LEU A 281 -15.54 14.70 -7.06
N LEU A 282 -15.35 14.26 -5.81
CA LEU A 282 -15.09 15.14 -4.68
C LEU A 282 -13.85 16.01 -4.90
N GLY A 283 -12.76 15.40 -5.33
CA GLY A 283 -11.52 16.13 -5.62
C GLY A 283 -11.64 17.08 -6.79
N LEU A 284 -12.34 16.70 -7.86
CA LEU A 284 -12.59 17.57 -9.00
C LEU A 284 -13.44 18.80 -8.63
N VAL A 285 -14.41 18.65 -7.72
CA VAL A 285 -15.18 19.78 -7.19
C VAL A 285 -14.27 20.76 -6.46
N ILE A 286 -13.35 20.27 -5.59
CA ILE A 286 -12.41 21.14 -4.86
C ILE A 286 -11.45 21.84 -5.82
N VAL A 287 -10.90 21.12 -6.79
CA VAL A 287 -10.02 21.69 -7.82
C VAL A 287 -10.78 22.76 -8.64
N ALA A 288 -12.03 22.52 -8.96
CA ALA A 288 -12.86 23.49 -9.68
C ALA A 288 -13.14 24.76 -8.87
N ILE A 289 -13.37 24.63 -7.55
CA ILE A 289 -13.53 25.78 -6.64
C ILE A 289 -12.26 26.63 -6.58
N HIS A 290 -11.08 26.01 -6.66
CA HIS A 290 -9.77 26.68 -6.55
C HIS A 290 -8.99 26.65 -7.88
N ILE A 291 -9.69 26.70 -9.02
CA ILE A 291 -9.07 26.51 -10.34
C ILE A 291 -7.95 27.53 -10.64
N GLU A 292 -8.08 28.72 -10.10
CA GLU A 292 -7.09 29.81 -10.24
C GLU A 292 -5.73 29.46 -9.62
N ARG A 293 -5.69 28.57 -8.61
CA ARG A 293 -4.45 28.14 -7.94
C ARG A 293 -3.74 26.99 -8.66
N LEU A 294 -4.43 26.31 -9.58
CA LEU A 294 -3.92 25.10 -10.23
C LEU A 294 -2.59 25.33 -10.99
N PRO A 295 -2.38 26.44 -11.73
CA PRO A 295 -1.08 26.74 -12.36
C PRO A 295 0.06 26.90 -11.34
N GLU A 296 -0.21 27.54 -10.20
CA GLU A 296 0.75 27.70 -9.11
C GLU A 296 1.12 26.36 -8.48
N VAL A 297 0.13 25.49 -8.27
CA VAL A 297 0.34 24.13 -7.75
C VAL A 297 1.23 23.31 -8.68
N PHE A 298 0.99 23.30 -9.99
CA PHE A 298 1.88 22.63 -10.94
C PHE A 298 3.30 23.23 -10.94
N ALA A 299 3.41 24.55 -10.89
CA ALA A 299 4.70 25.24 -10.80
C ALA A 299 5.44 24.84 -9.51
N SER A 300 4.74 24.77 -8.38
CA SER A 300 5.33 24.38 -7.09
C SER A 300 5.78 22.90 -7.09
N ILE A 301 4.98 21.99 -7.63
CA ILE A 301 5.36 20.56 -7.78
C ILE A 301 6.66 20.44 -8.57
N TYR A 302 6.77 21.15 -9.71
CA TYR A 302 7.95 21.06 -10.55
C TYR A 302 9.17 21.75 -9.95
N THR A 303 9.03 22.98 -9.47
CA THR A 303 10.17 23.77 -8.95
C THR A 303 10.73 23.20 -7.65
N GLN A 304 9.87 22.77 -6.73
CA GLN A 304 10.29 22.20 -5.46
C GLN A 304 10.82 20.76 -5.58
N ALA A 305 10.53 20.05 -6.66
CA ALA A 305 11.10 18.73 -6.93
C ALA A 305 12.63 18.72 -6.95
N TRP A 306 13.25 19.86 -7.25
CA TRP A 306 14.71 20.03 -7.38
C TRP A 306 15.36 20.76 -6.20
N GLY A 307 14.61 21.04 -5.15
CA GLY A 307 15.12 21.72 -3.95
C GLY A 307 15.47 23.20 -4.16
N THR A 308 14.87 23.87 -5.14
CA THR A 308 15.29 25.22 -5.61
C THR A 308 14.86 26.38 -4.72
N LYS A 309 14.07 26.20 -3.67
CA LYS A 309 13.72 27.25 -2.69
C LYS A 309 13.76 26.72 -1.27
N GLU A 310 14.55 27.39 -0.44
CA GLU A 310 14.53 27.39 1.04
C GLU A 310 14.98 26.11 1.77
N VAL A 311 15.46 25.08 1.08
CA VAL A 311 15.79 23.82 1.74
C VAL A 311 17.29 23.54 1.61
N ALA A 312 18.03 23.67 2.72
CA ALA A 312 19.46 23.32 2.80
C ALA A 312 19.70 21.88 2.32
N GLY A 313 20.86 21.62 1.73
CA GLY A 313 21.25 20.42 0.96
C GLY A 313 20.89 19.00 1.46
N GLY A 314 20.29 18.84 2.65
CA GLY A 314 19.71 17.59 3.10
C GLY A 314 18.30 17.30 2.58
N ALA A 315 17.60 18.31 2.12
CA ALA A 315 16.20 18.21 1.77
C ALA A 315 15.91 17.63 0.39
N LEU A 316 16.78 17.80 -0.63
CA LEU A 316 16.56 17.17 -1.93
C LEU A 316 16.52 15.65 -1.81
N GLY A 317 17.44 15.05 -1.06
CA GLY A 317 17.43 13.62 -0.78
C GLY A 317 16.16 13.17 -0.08
N THR A 318 15.66 13.94 0.88
CA THR A 318 14.40 13.67 1.59
C THR A 318 13.20 13.77 0.66
N ILE A 319 13.10 14.79 -0.18
CA ILE A 319 12.01 14.97 -1.16
C ILE A 319 11.93 13.77 -2.10
N ILE A 320 13.08 13.37 -2.66
CA ILE A 320 13.18 12.21 -3.56
C ILE A 320 12.77 10.93 -2.82
N MET A 321 13.36 10.69 -1.64
CA MET A 321 13.14 9.47 -0.88
C MET A 321 11.68 9.33 -0.44
N VAL A 322 11.10 10.40 0.11
CA VAL A 322 9.71 10.37 0.60
C VAL A 322 8.74 10.22 -0.57
N GLY A 323 8.92 10.98 -1.65
CA GLY A 323 8.09 10.86 -2.86
C GLY A 323 8.18 9.46 -3.47
N ALA A 324 9.38 8.91 -3.63
CA ALA A 324 9.59 7.58 -4.17
C ALA A 324 9.00 6.48 -3.26
N LYS A 325 9.27 6.53 -1.95
CA LYS A 325 8.79 5.57 -0.96
C LYS A 325 7.26 5.55 -0.90
N ARG A 326 6.62 6.73 -0.82
CA ARG A 326 5.15 6.85 -0.77
C ARG A 326 4.49 6.51 -2.10
N GLY A 327 5.12 6.83 -3.23
CA GLY A 327 4.67 6.41 -4.55
C GLY A 327 4.65 4.89 -4.67
N MET A 328 5.74 4.21 -4.31
CA MET A 328 5.80 2.74 -4.32
C MET A 328 4.85 2.08 -3.33
N PHE A 329 4.71 2.65 -2.13
CA PHE A 329 3.77 2.17 -1.13
C PHE A 329 2.35 2.14 -1.69
N SER A 330 1.97 3.16 -2.45
CA SER A 330 0.65 3.27 -3.05
C SER A 330 0.48 2.33 -4.25
N ASN A 331 1.37 2.41 -5.25
CA ASN A 331 1.16 1.72 -6.52
C ASN A 331 1.70 0.28 -6.58
N GLU A 332 2.42 -0.15 -5.56
CA GLU A 332 2.97 -1.51 -5.39
C GLU A 332 3.90 -2.00 -6.53
N ALA A 333 4.38 -1.13 -7.40
CA ALA A 333 5.19 -1.53 -8.55
C ALA A 333 6.56 -2.06 -8.14
N GLY A 334 6.91 -3.27 -8.56
CA GLY A 334 8.17 -3.93 -8.22
C GLY A 334 8.18 -4.59 -6.83
N LEU A 335 7.09 -4.50 -6.07
CA LEU A 335 6.98 -5.17 -4.77
C LEU A 335 6.66 -6.67 -4.89
N GLY A 336 6.08 -7.10 -6.01
CA GLY A 336 5.64 -8.48 -6.21
C GLY A 336 4.28 -8.80 -5.58
N SER A 337 3.55 -7.83 -5.08
CA SER A 337 2.22 -8.03 -4.49
C SER A 337 1.14 -8.22 -5.56
N ALA A 338 1.02 -7.28 -6.49
CA ALA A 338 0.04 -7.28 -7.56
C ALA A 338 0.02 -8.53 -8.47
N PRO A 339 1.17 -9.18 -8.79
CA PRO A 339 1.17 -10.41 -9.55
C PRO A 339 0.35 -11.54 -8.94
N ASN A 340 0.11 -11.55 -7.62
CA ASN A 340 -0.75 -12.55 -6.96
C ASN A 340 -2.21 -12.41 -7.45
N ALA A 341 -2.73 -11.20 -7.59
CA ALA A 341 -4.04 -10.98 -8.19
C ALA A 341 -4.00 -11.16 -9.71
N GLY A 342 -3.00 -10.62 -10.40
CA GLY A 342 -2.85 -10.74 -11.84
C GLY A 342 -2.83 -12.19 -12.32
N ALA A 343 -2.22 -13.09 -11.56
CA ALA A 343 -2.12 -14.51 -11.92
C ALA A 343 -3.46 -15.25 -11.86
N THR A 344 -4.46 -14.75 -11.15
CA THR A 344 -5.78 -15.40 -11.06
C THR A 344 -6.60 -15.28 -12.33
N ALA A 345 -6.30 -14.29 -13.17
CA ALA A 345 -7.09 -14.04 -14.37
C ALA A 345 -6.98 -15.18 -15.39
N ALA A 346 -8.11 -15.53 -15.97
CA ALA A 346 -8.16 -16.33 -17.20
C ALA A 346 -7.98 -15.38 -18.39
N VAL A 347 -6.81 -15.44 -19.02
CA VAL A 347 -6.44 -14.65 -20.21
C VAL A 347 -5.77 -15.54 -21.23
N THR A 348 -5.76 -15.12 -22.50
CA THR A 348 -5.20 -15.91 -23.60
C THR A 348 -3.69 -15.76 -23.76
N HIS A 349 -3.08 -14.73 -23.13
CA HIS A 349 -1.64 -14.48 -23.21
C HIS A 349 -1.13 -13.81 -21.93
N PRO A 350 0.03 -14.24 -21.35
CA PRO A 350 0.55 -13.67 -20.10
C PRO A 350 0.74 -12.16 -20.11
N VAL A 351 1.19 -11.59 -21.24
CA VAL A 351 1.41 -10.15 -21.43
C VAL A 351 0.15 -9.33 -21.19
N LYS A 352 -1.05 -9.87 -21.42
CA LYS A 352 -2.30 -9.17 -21.17
C LYS A 352 -2.42 -8.73 -19.71
N GLN A 353 -2.02 -9.60 -18.76
CA GLN A 353 -2.01 -9.20 -17.34
C GLN A 353 -0.83 -8.31 -16.98
N GLY A 354 0.31 -8.43 -17.63
CA GLY A 354 1.38 -7.43 -17.50
C GLY A 354 0.89 -6.02 -17.82
N LEU A 355 0.16 -5.87 -18.92
CA LEU A 355 -0.43 -4.59 -19.35
C LEU A 355 -1.52 -4.09 -18.41
N VAL A 356 -2.44 -4.96 -18.00
CA VAL A 356 -3.53 -4.62 -17.07
C VAL A 356 -3.00 -4.16 -15.71
N GLN A 357 -1.98 -4.83 -15.18
CA GLN A 357 -1.40 -4.44 -13.88
C GLN A 357 -0.56 -3.16 -13.97
N THR A 358 0.06 -2.88 -15.12
CA THR A 358 0.71 -1.58 -15.38
C THR A 358 -0.32 -0.44 -15.41
N LEU A 359 -1.49 -0.66 -16.03
CA LEU A 359 -2.59 0.31 -15.96
C LEU A 359 -3.03 0.56 -14.51
N GLY A 360 -2.96 -0.46 -13.64
CA GLY A 360 -3.23 -0.34 -12.21
C GLY A 360 -2.28 0.64 -11.50
N VAL A 361 -0.99 0.64 -11.84
CA VAL A 361 -0.01 1.62 -11.33
C VAL A 361 -0.40 3.05 -11.71
N TYR A 362 -0.83 3.24 -12.96
CA TYR A 362 -1.23 4.55 -13.44
C TYR A 362 -2.55 5.03 -12.83
N PHE A 363 -3.52 4.14 -12.75
CA PHE A 363 -4.79 4.43 -12.08
C PHE A 363 -4.57 4.87 -10.63
N ASP A 364 -3.72 4.16 -9.89
CA ASP A 364 -3.40 4.48 -8.51
C ASP A 364 -2.72 5.86 -8.38
N THR A 365 -1.60 6.04 -9.06
CA THR A 365 -0.73 7.21 -8.81
C THR A 365 -1.16 8.44 -9.60
N PHE A 366 -1.38 8.33 -10.93
CA PHE A 366 -1.73 9.52 -11.73
C PHE A 366 -3.18 9.97 -11.54
N LEU A 367 -4.07 9.08 -11.11
CA LEU A 367 -5.46 9.46 -10.90
C LEU A 367 -5.72 9.67 -9.39
N VAL A 368 -5.61 8.63 -8.56
CA VAL A 368 -6.06 8.68 -7.17
C VAL A 368 -5.09 9.48 -6.28
N CYS A 369 -3.77 9.23 -6.36
CA CYS A 369 -2.81 10.02 -5.58
C CYS A 369 -2.75 11.48 -6.04
N SER A 370 -2.85 11.72 -7.36
CA SER A 370 -2.82 13.10 -7.88
C SER A 370 -4.01 13.92 -7.42
N ILE A 371 -5.22 13.34 -7.39
CA ILE A 371 -6.39 14.10 -6.91
C ILE A 371 -6.24 14.44 -5.42
N THR A 372 -5.66 13.54 -4.60
CA THR A 372 -5.32 13.85 -3.20
C THR A 372 -4.32 14.98 -3.10
N ALA A 373 -3.24 14.93 -3.90
CA ALA A 373 -2.23 15.97 -3.92
C ALA A 373 -2.83 17.33 -4.32
N PHE A 374 -3.69 17.37 -5.33
CA PHE A 374 -4.36 18.61 -5.72
C PHE A 374 -5.31 19.12 -4.63
N ILE A 375 -6.14 18.26 -4.00
CA ILE A 375 -6.99 18.65 -2.88
C ILE A 375 -6.15 19.35 -1.80
N VAL A 376 -5.04 18.74 -1.39
CA VAL A 376 -4.19 19.28 -0.33
C VAL A 376 -3.53 20.60 -0.77
N LEU A 377 -2.92 20.63 -1.95
CA LEU A 377 -2.10 21.77 -2.39
C LEU A 377 -2.94 23.00 -2.77
N VAL A 378 -4.15 22.83 -3.32
CA VAL A 378 -5.01 23.99 -3.62
C VAL A 378 -5.67 24.58 -2.38
N ALA A 379 -5.93 23.75 -1.35
CA ALA A 379 -6.64 24.15 -0.15
C ALA A 379 -5.72 24.63 0.99
N THR A 380 -4.44 24.19 1.01
CA THR A 380 -3.48 24.46 2.10
C THR A 380 -2.28 25.25 1.56
N PRO A 381 -2.34 26.58 1.55
CA PRO A 381 -1.26 27.41 1.02
C PRO A 381 0.00 27.41 1.91
N ASP A 382 -0.14 27.18 3.22
CA ASP A 382 0.97 27.08 4.19
C ASP A 382 1.11 25.65 4.69
N LEU A 383 2.21 25.01 4.32
CA LEU A 383 2.56 23.63 4.71
C LEU A 383 3.57 23.58 5.87
N ALA A 384 4.09 24.72 6.33
CA ALA A 384 5.19 24.76 7.32
C ALA A 384 4.80 24.14 8.67
N ASN A 385 3.52 24.21 9.04
CA ASN A 385 2.99 23.66 10.28
C ASN A 385 1.89 22.60 10.01
N ALA A 386 1.89 22.01 8.83
CA ALA A 386 0.85 21.07 8.45
C ALA A 386 0.99 19.74 9.22
N GLU A 387 -0.10 19.27 9.76
CA GLU A 387 -0.18 17.93 10.36
C GLU A 387 0.00 16.86 9.28
N GLN A 388 0.63 15.74 9.66
CA GLN A 388 0.93 14.68 8.71
C GLN A 388 -0.26 13.72 8.51
N GLY A 389 -0.18 12.95 7.44
CA GLY A 389 -1.09 11.83 7.19
C GLY A 389 -2.49 12.27 6.79
N ILE A 390 -3.48 11.58 7.36
CA ILE A 390 -4.89 11.77 7.00
C ILE A 390 -5.43 13.13 7.42
N VAL A 391 -4.92 13.69 8.52
CA VAL A 391 -5.41 14.94 9.11
C VAL A 391 -5.18 16.11 8.14
N LEU A 392 -4.04 16.14 7.44
CA LEU A 392 -3.79 17.16 6.42
C LEU A 392 -4.88 17.15 5.33
N THR A 393 -5.23 15.98 4.83
CA THR A 393 -6.29 15.86 3.81
C THR A 393 -7.66 16.20 4.37
N GLN A 394 -7.97 15.84 5.63
CA GLN A 394 -9.21 16.23 6.29
C GLN A 394 -9.33 17.75 6.42
N ASN A 395 -8.27 18.41 6.90
CA ASN A 395 -8.23 19.86 7.05
C ASN A 395 -8.38 20.59 5.71
N ALA A 396 -7.74 20.08 4.64
CA ALA A 396 -7.90 20.59 3.28
C ALA A 396 -9.35 20.48 2.76
N LEU A 397 -10.01 19.37 3.05
CA LEU A 397 -11.42 19.17 2.68
C LEU A 397 -12.35 20.09 3.45
N VAL A 398 -12.16 20.18 4.78
CA VAL A 398 -12.97 21.03 5.67
C VAL A 398 -12.84 22.52 5.30
N SER A 399 -11.62 22.98 5.01
CA SER A 399 -11.38 24.37 4.62
C SER A 399 -12.07 24.75 3.30
N SER A 400 -12.21 23.78 2.37
CA SER A 400 -12.82 24.02 1.05
C SER A 400 -14.33 23.81 1.02
N LEU A 401 -14.85 22.82 1.75
CA LEU A 401 -16.25 22.36 1.64
C LEU A 401 -17.04 22.50 2.96
N GLY A 402 -16.36 22.78 4.07
CA GLY A 402 -16.96 22.82 5.40
C GLY A 402 -16.97 21.47 6.11
N SER A 403 -17.39 21.46 7.39
CA SER A 403 -17.26 20.33 8.32
C SER A 403 -18.02 19.06 7.89
N TRP A 404 -19.05 19.16 7.08
CA TRP A 404 -19.78 17.99 6.56
C TRP A 404 -18.90 17.06 5.71
N SER A 405 -17.83 17.62 5.10
CA SER A 405 -16.90 16.86 4.27
C SER A 405 -16.13 15.79 5.05
N ASN A 406 -15.96 15.95 6.37
CA ASN A 406 -15.36 14.93 7.24
C ASN A 406 -16.15 13.62 7.23
N ILE A 407 -17.49 13.70 7.24
CA ILE A 407 -18.33 12.50 7.21
C ILE A 407 -18.17 11.79 5.85
N VAL A 408 -18.18 12.54 4.76
CA VAL A 408 -18.00 11.99 3.41
C VAL A 408 -16.61 11.34 3.28
N LEU A 409 -15.56 12.02 3.74
CA LEU A 409 -14.22 11.47 3.73
C LEU A 409 -14.11 10.19 4.58
N SER A 410 -14.75 10.16 5.75
CA SER A 410 -14.79 8.95 6.61
C SER A 410 -15.42 7.76 5.91
N VAL A 411 -16.51 7.98 5.15
CA VAL A 411 -17.14 6.93 4.34
C VAL A 411 -16.23 6.48 3.20
N ILE A 412 -15.58 7.42 2.51
CA ILE A 412 -14.63 7.11 1.42
C ILE A 412 -13.46 6.30 1.96
N ILE A 413 -12.84 6.74 3.07
CA ILE A 413 -11.72 6.01 3.69
C ILE A 413 -12.14 4.63 4.17
N PHE A 414 -13.35 4.51 4.73
CA PHE A 414 -13.89 3.20 5.10
C PHE A 414 -13.95 2.26 3.89
N LEU A 415 -14.51 2.70 2.77
CA LEU A 415 -14.60 1.89 1.55
C LEU A 415 -13.23 1.55 0.97
N LEU A 416 -12.32 2.54 0.89
CA LEU A 416 -10.96 2.38 0.40
C LEU A 416 -10.19 1.36 1.25
N ALA A 417 -10.15 1.57 2.55
CA ALA A 417 -9.39 0.72 3.46
C ALA A 417 -10.02 -0.67 3.61
N PHE A 418 -11.34 -0.79 3.62
CA PHE A 418 -12.03 -2.08 3.63
C PHE A 418 -11.72 -2.90 2.37
N SER A 419 -11.77 -2.27 1.18
CA SER A 419 -11.38 -2.96 -0.06
C SER A 419 -9.91 -3.39 -0.04
N SER A 420 -9.01 -2.56 0.52
CA SER A 420 -7.59 -2.91 0.67
C SER A 420 -7.38 -4.11 1.60
N ILE A 421 -8.13 -4.20 2.70
CA ILE A 421 -8.09 -5.36 3.60
C ILE A 421 -8.41 -6.66 2.82
N LEU A 422 -9.39 -6.62 1.92
CA LEU A 422 -9.76 -7.78 1.09
C LEU A 422 -8.69 -8.15 0.06
N GLY A 423 -8.11 -7.16 -0.62
CA GLY A 423 -7.02 -7.36 -1.57
C GLY A 423 -5.77 -7.92 -0.92
N ASN A 424 -5.36 -7.32 0.20
CA ASN A 424 -4.21 -7.75 1.01
C ASN A 424 -4.39 -9.17 1.56
N TYR A 425 -5.61 -9.48 2.04
CA TYR A 425 -5.94 -10.83 2.46
C TYR A 425 -5.72 -11.83 1.31
N TYR A 426 -6.20 -11.52 0.11
CA TYR A 426 -6.06 -12.42 -1.04
C TYR A 426 -4.59 -12.68 -1.42
N TYR A 427 -3.74 -11.66 -1.36
CA TYR A 427 -2.30 -11.83 -1.59
C TYR A 427 -1.69 -12.84 -0.60
N GLY A 428 -2.05 -12.73 0.67
CA GLY A 428 -1.59 -13.68 1.68
C GLY A 428 -2.19 -15.07 1.51
N GLU A 429 -3.47 -15.19 1.09
CA GLU A 429 -4.11 -16.49 0.82
C GLU A 429 -3.33 -17.27 -0.24
N SER A 430 -2.99 -16.62 -1.37
CA SER A 430 -2.19 -17.24 -2.44
C SER A 430 -0.83 -17.74 -1.93
N ASN A 431 -0.20 -17.02 -1.00
CA ASN A 431 1.11 -17.36 -0.45
C ASN A 431 1.05 -18.41 0.68
N ILE A 432 -0.01 -18.41 1.50
CA ILE A 432 -0.26 -19.49 2.48
C ILE A 432 -0.44 -20.82 1.76
N GLU A 433 -1.20 -20.83 0.68
CA GLU A 433 -1.42 -22.06 -0.10
C GLU A 433 -0.18 -22.51 -0.85
N PHE A 434 0.66 -21.57 -1.31
CA PHE A 434 1.98 -21.92 -1.84
C PHE A 434 2.85 -22.65 -0.81
N ILE A 435 2.85 -22.19 0.45
CA ILE A 435 3.61 -22.84 1.53
C ILE A 435 3.00 -24.19 1.87
N ARG A 436 1.69 -24.23 2.11
CA ARG A 436 0.98 -25.44 2.52
C ARG A 436 -0.52 -25.38 2.20
N ALA A 437 -0.93 -26.01 1.11
CA ALA A 437 -2.32 -26.12 0.68
C ALA A 437 -3.13 -27.12 1.53
N LYS A 438 -3.40 -26.76 2.81
CA LYS A 438 -4.26 -27.55 3.73
C LYS A 438 -5.39 -26.68 4.24
N ARG A 439 -6.63 -27.18 4.18
CA ARG A 439 -7.85 -26.47 4.61
C ARG A 439 -7.74 -25.90 6.04
N GLY A 440 -7.16 -26.66 6.97
CA GLY A 440 -6.97 -26.19 8.35
C GLY A 440 -6.02 -24.99 8.45
N VAL A 441 -4.91 -24.99 7.69
CA VAL A 441 -3.95 -23.87 7.66
C VAL A 441 -4.61 -22.61 7.09
N LEU A 442 -5.41 -22.75 6.03
CA LEU A 442 -6.16 -21.64 5.44
C LEU A 442 -7.19 -21.06 6.42
N GLN A 443 -7.93 -21.91 7.16
CA GLN A 443 -8.89 -21.43 8.16
C GLN A 443 -8.21 -20.71 9.32
N THR A 444 -7.07 -21.23 9.81
CA THR A 444 -6.26 -20.55 10.83
C THR A 444 -5.77 -19.19 10.32
N TYR A 445 -5.28 -19.11 9.10
CA TYR A 445 -4.87 -17.87 8.47
C TYR A 445 -6.03 -16.86 8.39
N ARG A 446 -7.23 -17.28 7.96
CA ARG A 446 -8.43 -16.44 7.92
C ARG A 446 -8.77 -15.87 9.30
N ALA A 447 -8.77 -16.71 10.33
CA ALA A 447 -9.02 -16.29 11.70
C ALA A 447 -7.96 -15.28 12.21
N LEU A 448 -6.68 -15.52 11.90
CA LEU A 448 -5.60 -14.61 12.26
C LEU A 448 -5.74 -13.24 11.56
N VAL A 449 -6.10 -13.20 10.29
CA VAL A 449 -6.33 -11.92 9.59
C VAL A 449 -7.49 -11.14 10.21
N VAL A 450 -8.60 -11.81 10.53
CA VAL A 450 -9.74 -11.16 11.23
C VAL A 450 -9.31 -10.58 12.58
N LEU A 451 -8.52 -11.34 13.34
CA LEU A 451 -7.97 -10.88 14.62
C LEU A 451 -7.03 -9.66 14.44
N VAL A 452 -6.16 -9.70 13.42
CA VAL A 452 -5.23 -8.60 13.12
C VAL A 452 -5.96 -7.33 12.72
N VAL A 453 -7.02 -7.43 11.92
CA VAL A 453 -7.88 -6.29 11.57
C VAL A 453 -8.51 -5.67 12.83
N PHE A 454 -9.01 -6.51 13.74
CA PHE A 454 -9.56 -6.04 15.01
C PHE A 454 -8.50 -5.35 15.87
N LEU A 455 -7.35 -5.99 16.11
CA LEU A 455 -6.27 -5.45 16.93
C LEU A 455 -5.61 -4.22 16.30
N GLY A 456 -5.50 -4.17 14.98
CA GLY A 456 -4.95 -3.05 14.25
C GLY A 456 -5.72 -1.74 14.47
N SER A 457 -7.05 -1.80 14.65
CA SER A 457 -7.87 -0.63 14.94
C SER A 457 -7.53 0.06 16.27
N ILE A 458 -6.88 -0.67 17.20
CA ILE A 458 -6.56 -0.22 18.57
C ILE A 458 -5.06 0.07 18.76
N ALA A 459 -4.22 -0.38 17.83
CA ALA A 459 -2.76 -0.28 17.93
C ALA A 459 -2.23 1.14 17.64
N SER A 460 -0.98 1.42 18.03
CA SER A 460 -0.32 2.70 17.73
C SER A 460 0.04 2.84 16.25
N ALA A 461 -0.26 4.00 15.66
CA ALA A 461 -0.04 4.27 14.23
C ALA A 461 1.44 4.20 13.84
N ASP A 462 2.34 4.82 14.60
CA ASP A 462 3.76 4.97 14.22
C ASP A 462 4.47 3.62 14.07
N LEU A 463 4.28 2.71 15.02
CA LEU A 463 4.89 1.38 14.96
C LEU A 463 4.38 0.59 13.75
N ILE A 464 3.08 0.69 13.44
CA ILE A 464 2.48 0.01 12.29
C ILE A 464 3.07 0.54 10.98
N TRP A 465 3.16 1.88 10.81
CA TRP A 465 3.71 2.51 9.61
C TRP A 465 5.18 2.13 9.40
N ASN A 466 6.02 2.27 10.43
CA ASN A 466 7.44 1.98 10.34
C ASN A 466 7.72 0.49 10.07
N THR A 467 6.94 -0.40 10.67
CA THR A 467 7.03 -1.84 10.43
C THR A 467 6.60 -2.21 9.02
N ALA A 468 5.47 -1.66 8.54
CA ALA A 468 4.99 -1.89 7.17
C ALA A 468 6.01 -1.44 6.12
N ASP A 469 6.57 -0.24 6.27
CA ASP A 469 7.59 0.31 5.39
C ASP A 469 8.86 -0.56 5.34
N SER A 470 9.35 -1.02 6.50
CA SER A 470 10.58 -1.82 6.59
C SER A 470 10.42 -3.21 5.98
N ILE A 471 9.31 -3.91 6.28
CA ILE A 471 9.01 -5.24 5.71
C ILE A 471 8.80 -5.14 4.20
N MET A 472 8.10 -4.11 3.73
CA MET A 472 7.89 -3.84 2.31
C MET A 472 9.21 -3.65 1.56
N GLY A 473 10.19 -2.95 2.15
CA GLY A 473 11.52 -2.78 1.56
C GLY A 473 12.25 -4.11 1.37
N VAL A 474 12.22 -5.00 2.38
CA VAL A 474 12.81 -6.35 2.27
C VAL A 474 12.11 -7.17 1.17
N MET A 475 10.78 -7.12 1.12
CA MET A 475 9.98 -7.81 0.10
C MET A 475 10.34 -7.34 -1.31
N ALA A 476 10.48 -6.03 -1.52
CA ALA A 476 10.87 -5.43 -2.79
C ALA A 476 12.21 -5.98 -3.29
N ILE A 477 13.23 -6.05 -2.43
CA ILE A 477 14.56 -6.57 -2.82
C ILE A 477 14.48 -8.01 -3.32
N VAL A 478 13.79 -8.88 -2.57
CA VAL A 478 13.64 -10.30 -2.95
C VAL A 478 12.94 -10.42 -4.31
N ASN A 479 11.89 -9.64 -4.52
CA ASN A 479 11.16 -9.62 -5.78
C ASN A 479 12.00 -9.06 -6.94
N LEU A 480 12.65 -7.90 -6.75
CA LEU A 480 13.45 -7.23 -7.78
C LEU A 480 14.59 -8.13 -8.27
N ILE A 481 15.25 -8.88 -7.39
CA ILE A 481 16.25 -9.88 -7.77
C ILE A 481 15.62 -10.96 -8.66
N ALA A 482 14.48 -11.51 -8.26
CA ALA A 482 13.81 -12.56 -9.02
C ALA A 482 13.37 -12.10 -10.42
N ILE A 483 12.74 -10.91 -10.52
CA ILE A 483 12.29 -10.38 -11.81
C ILE A 483 13.46 -9.94 -12.71
N ALA A 484 14.57 -9.48 -12.13
CA ALA A 484 15.79 -9.21 -12.89
C ALA A 484 16.31 -10.47 -13.60
N LEU A 485 16.41 -11.58 -12.85
CA LEU A 485 16.87 -12.87 -13.37
C LEU A 485 15.92 -13.47 -14.42
N LEU A 486 14.60 -13.27 -14.26
CA LEU A 486 13.57 -13.81 -15.16
C LEU A 486 13.14 -12.83 -16.26
N SER A 487 13.63 -11.60 -16.29
CA SER A 487 13.19 -10.55 -17.21
C SER A 487 13.30 -10.95 -18.68
N GLY A 488 14.29 -11.78 -19.03
CA GLY A 488 14.46 -12.33 -20.37
C GLY A 488 13.25 -13.11 -20.89
N VAL A 489 12.54 -13.83 -19.99
CA VAL A 489 11.30 -14.55 -20.32
C VAL A 489 10.20 -13.55 -20.67
N ALA A 490 10.02 -12.53 -19.85
CA ALA A 490 9.00 -11.50 -20.08
C ALA A 490 9.25 -10.71 -21.38
N PHE A 491 10.51 -10.42 -21.73
CA PHE A 491 10.83 -9.75 -22.99
C PHE A 491 10.56 -10.63 -24.21
N LYS A 492 10.78 -11.95 -24.12
CA LYS A 492 10.42 -12.88 -25.19
C LYS A 492 8.91 -12.97 -25.37
N LEU A 493 8.16 -13.07 -24.29
CA LEU A 493 6.69 -13.05 -24.30
C LEU A 493 6.15 -11.75 -24.89
N LEU A 494 6.74 -10.59 -24.53
CA LEU A 494 6.34 -9.32 -25.14
C LEU A 494 6.58 -9.30 -26.64
N ARG A 495 7.68 -9.87 -27.12
CA ARG A 495 7.95 -9.97 -28.55
C ARG A 495 6.93 -10.85 -29.25
N ASP A 496 6.66 -12.05 -28.73
CA ASP A 496 5.62 -12.96 -29.26
C ASP A 496 4.25 -12.28 -29.33
N TYR A 497 3.87 -11.58 -28.26
CA TYR A 497 2.63 -10.81 -28.21
C TYR A 497 2.55 -9.76 -29.31
N LEU A 498 3.61 -8.96 -29.47
CA LEU A 498 3.64 -7.89 -30.46
C LEU A 498 3.65 -8.41 -31.90
N ASP A 499 4.32 -9.53 -32.16
CA ASP A 499 4.37 -10.15 -33.50
C ASP A 499 2.98 -10.69 -33.88
N GLN A 500 2.24 -11.31 -32.97
CA GLN A 500 0.86 -11.70 -33.21
C GLN A 500 -0.06 -10.47 -33.43
N ARG A 501 0.12 -9.39 -32.66
CA ARG A 501 -0.65 -8.14 -32.84
C ARG A 501 -0.36 -7.49 -34.20
N ARG A 502 0.89 -7.46 -34.65
CA ARG A 502 1.28 -6.96 -35.99
C ARG A 502 0.67 -7.79 -37.11
N ALA A 503 0.49 -9.09 -36.90
CA ALA A 503 -0.21 -9.97 -37.82
C ALA A 503 -1.75 -9.83 -37.79
N GLY A 504 -2.29 -8.89 -36.98
CA GLY A 504 -3.73 -8.66 -36.89
C GLY A 504 -4.47 -9.72 -36.06
N LEU A 505 -3.74 -10.53 -35.27
CA LEU A 505 -4.31 -11.60 -34.45
C LEU A 505 -4.59 -11.10 -33.01
N ASP A 506 -5.54 -11.74 -32.31
CA ASP A 506 -5.62 -11.65 -30.86
C ASP A 506 -4.60 -12.63 -30.26
N PRO A 507 -3.62 -12.13 -29.47
CA PRO A 507 -2.51 -12.96 -29.02
C PRO A 507 -2.96 -14.14 -28.14
N VAL A 508 -2.46 -15.33 -28.48
CA VAL A 508 -2.62 -16.57 -27.74
C VAL A 508 -1.25 -17.16 -27.45
N PHE A 509 -1.03 -17.54 -26.20
CA PHE A 509 0.20 -18.18 -25.76
C PHE A 509 -0.05 -19.64 -25.40
N THR A 510 0.84 -20.51 -25.87
CA THR A 510 0.97 -21.90 -25.43
C THR A 510 2.43 -22.18 -25.10
N ARG A 511 2.70 -23.13 -24.20
CA ARG A 511 4.07 -23.49 -23.80
C ARG A 511 4.93 -23.99 -24.98
N GLU A 512 4.29 -24.53 -26.03
CA GLU A 512 4.98 -24.96 -27.25
C GLU A 512 5.62 -23.81 -28.04
N ARG A 513 5.12 -22.57 -27.88
CA ARG A 513 5.70 -21.37 -28.52
C ARG A 513 7.05 -20.96 -27.94
N MET A 514 7.36 -21.42 -26.70
CA MET A 514 8.63 -21.16 -26.01
C MET A 514 9.14 -22.41 -25.30
N PRO A 515 9.56 -23.44 -26.04
CA PRO A 515 9.97 -24.72 -25.46
C PRO A 515 11.22 -24.61 -24.56
N GLU A 516 12.02 -23.56 -24.74
CA GLU A 516 13.18 -23.26 -23.90
C GLU A 516 12.82 -22.73 -22.50
N VAL A 517 11.60 -22.26 -22.28
CA VAL A 517 11.13 -21.81 -20.97
C VAL A 517 10.54 -22.99 -20.20
N THR A 518 11.34 -23.52 -19.31
CA THR A 518 10.91 -24.67 -18.46
C THR A 518 10.12 -24.20 -17.24
N GLY A 519 9.30 -25.10 -16.68
CA GLY A 519 8.57 -24.82 -15.43
C GLY A 519 7.19 -24.20 -15.63
N ILE A 520 6.73 -24.00 -16.85
CA ILE A 520 5.37 -23.54 -17.15
C ILE A 520 4.38 -24.68 -16.85
N GLN A 521 3.46 -24.47 -15.90
CA GLN A 521 2.52 -25.50 -15.41
C GLN A 521 1.18 -25.48 -16.17
N CYS A 522 0.75 -24.32 -16.64
CA CYS A 522 -0.46 -24.12 -17.46
C CYS A 522 -0.07 -23.85 -18.93
N TRP A 523 -1.03 -23.43 -19.76
CA TRP A 523 -0.80 -23.06 -21.18
C TRP A 523 -0.50 -24.25 -22.07
N GLU A 524 -1.25 -25.36 -21.87
CA GLU A 524 -0.98 -26.64 -22.53
C GLU A 524 -1.18 -26.55 -24.05
N ASP A 525 -2.37 -26.17 -24.48
CA ASP A 525 -2.77 -26.04 -25.87
C ASP A 525 -3.72 -24.86 -26.10
N GLU A 526 -4.00 -24.53 -27.35
CA GLU A 526 -4.81 -23.37 -27.68
C GLU A 526 -6.26 -23.49 -27.19
N LEU A 527 -6.85 -24.67 -27.21
CA LEU A 527 -8.22 -24.90 -26.77
C LEU A 527 -8.33 -24.73 -25.24
N SER A 528 -7.35 -25.23 -24.49
CA SER A 528 -7.31 -25.08 -23.03
C SER A 528 -7.15 -23.63 -22.60
N VAL A 529 -6.52 -22.78 -23.45
CA VAL A 529 -6.27 -21.36 -23.17
C VAL A 529 -7.42 -20.47 -23.61
N THR A 530 -8.02 -20.74 -24.77
CA THR A 530 -9.07 -19.89 -25.36
C THR A 530 -10.49 -20.35 -25.02
N GLY A 531 -10.62 -21.62 -24.61
CA GLY A 531 -11.92 -22.29 -24.54
C GLY A 531 -12.54 -22.51 -25.92
N PRO A 532 -13.77 -22.98 -26.03
CA PRO A 532 -14.47 -23.24 -27.29
C PRO A 532 -14.93 -21.95 -27.98
N ILE A 533 -14.04 -20.96 -28.14
CA ILE A 533 -14.33 -19.73 -28.91
C ILE A 533 -14.23 -20.05 -30.40
N PRO A 534 -15.28 -19.78 -31.20
CA PRO A 534 -15.23 -19.98 -32.65
C PRO A 534 -14.06 -19.21 -33.28
N VAL A 535 -13.32 -19.86 -34.18
CA VAL A 535 -12.15 -19.29 -34.87
C VAL A 535 -12.46 -17.95 -35.56
N ALA A 536 -13.69 -17.75 -36.03
CA ALA A 536 -14.16 -16.52 -36.65
C ALA A 536 -14.16 -15.28 -35.71
N ALA A 537 -14.23 -15.49 -34.38
CA ALA A 537 -14.21 -14.39 -33.38
C ALA A 537 -12.78 -13.94 -33.01
N ARG A 538 -11.74 -14.63 -33.49
CA ARG A 538 -10.32 -14.36 -33.20
C ARG A 538 -9.69 -13.28 -34.09
N LYS A 539 -10.37 -12.92 -35.19
CA LYS A 539 -9.93 -11.84 -36.08
C LYS A 539 -10.58 -10.51 -35.63
N ARG A 540 -9.94 -9.79 -34.73
CA ARG A 540 -10.24 -8.37 -34.45
C ARG A 540 -8.97 -7.62 -34.08
#